data_b4883cfd7060b16e8c40e49b7772ba39
#
_entry.id   b4883cfd7060b16e8c40e49b7772ba39
#
_cell.length_a   1.000
_cell.length_b   1.000
_cell.length_c   1.000
_cell.angle_alpha   90.00
_cell.angle_beta   90.00
_cell.angle_gamma   90.00
#
_symmetry.space_group_name_H-M   'P 1'
#
loop_
_entity.id
_entity.type
_entity.pdbx_description
1 polymer ?
#
loop_
_entity_poly.entity_id
_entity_poly.type
_entity_poly.pdbx_seq_one_letter_code
_entity_poly.pdbx_strand_id
1 'polypeptide(L)'
;QMCIRDSCLGATILFGEVLQSGVYALIQAFIVVFTVWYFAFWLARRMRVDEETSTMLASSVSICGVSAAIATCGVIRGDNKKLSYIISLVLVCAVPMMYLMPWLAGLLLPTVLSNPETVQEVAGAWMGGTIDTTGAVVASGALLGETAEQTAIIVKSSQNVLLGIAAFVISLYWSYKGQNKRQRPSVRVIWERFPKFVVGFVAVSLLFSLFFAGSEAAPARTSAKMFSNCLLYTSDAA
;
A
#
# COMPACT_ATOMS: atom_id res chain seq x y z
N GLN A 1 -9.71 -2.62 12.50
CA GLN A 1 -10.61 -2.40 11.34
C GLN A 1 -9.80 -2.29 10.04
N MET A 2 -8.73 -1.50 10.02
CA MET A 2 -7.85 -1.31 8.86
C MET A 2 -7.22 -2.62 8.35
N CYS A 3 -6.76 -3.50 9.24
CA CYS A 3 -6.22 -4.81 8.85
C CYS A 3 -7.26 -5.75 8.22
N ILE A 4 -8.53 -5.63 8.60
CA ILE A 4 -9.63 -6.42 8.01
C ILE A 4 -9.89 -5.94 6.58
N ARG A 5 -9.89 -4.63 6.37
CA ARG A 5 -10.05 -4.00 5.06
C ARG A 5 -8.97 -4.47 4.07
N ASP A 6 -7.71 -4.38 4.47
CA ASP A 6 -6.59 -4.78 3.61
C ASP A 6 -6.62 -6.30 3.30
N SER A 7 -7.12 -7.10 4.23
CA SER A 7 -7.37 -8.53 3.99
C SER A 7 -8.56 -8.76 3.04
N CYS A 8 -9.62 -7.95 3.12
CA CYS A 8 -10.78 -8.06 2.22
C CYS A 8 -10.46 -7.59 0.79
N LEU A 9 -9.54 -6.63 0.61
CA LEU A 9 -9.03 -6.27 -0.71
C LEU A 9 -8.35 -7.45 -1.41
N GLY A 10 -7.73 -8.36 -0.66
CA GLY A 10 -7.20 -9.61 -1.21
C GLY A 10 -8.27 -10.50 -1.88
N ALA A 11 -9.54 -10.39 -1.48
CA ALA A 11 -10.63 -11.13 -2.08
C ALA A 11 -11.06 -10.58 -3.47
N THR A 12 -10.76 -9.32 -3.75
CA THR A 12 -11.13 -8.68 -5.02
C THR A 12 -10.11 -8.91 -6.13
N ILE A 13 -8.91 -9.33 -5.77
CA ILE A 13 -7.78 -9.50 -6.69
C ILE A 13 -7.46 -11.00 -6.77
N LEU A 14 -7.64 -11.55 -7.97
CA LEU A 14 -7.23 -12.93 -8.22
C LEU A 14 -5.70 -13.01 -8.27
N PHE A 15 -5.17 -13.98 -7.57
CA PHE A 15 -3.74 -14.26 -7.57
C PHE A 15 -3.19 -14.50 -8.99
N GLY A 16 -4.03 -15.05 -9.90
CA GLY A 16 -3.69 -15.24 -11.30
C GLY A 16 -3.59 -13.94 -12.11
N GLU A 17 -4.46 -12.96 -11.85
CA GLU A 17 -4.39 -11.64 -12.49
C GLU A 17 -3.16 -10.87 -12.01
N VAL A 18 -2.86 -10.98 -10.72
CA VAL A 18 -1.62 -10.45 -10.14
C VAL A 18 -0.39 -11.12 -10.75
N LEU A 19 -0.42 -12.41 -11.05
CA LEU A 19 0.71 -13.10 -11.69
C LEU A 19 0.90 -12.72 -13.16
N GLN A 20 -0.16 -12.53 -13.93
CA GLN A 20 -0.05 -12.18 -15.36
C GLN A 20 0.28 -10.71 -15.62
N SER A 21 -0.40 -9.79 -14.94
CA SER A 21 -0.13 -8.34 -15.02
C SER A 21 0.88 -7.88 -13.99
N GLY A 22 1.13 -8.69 -12.96
CA GLY A 22 1.74 -8.31 -11.71
C GLY A 22 3.26 -8.37 -11.67
N VAL A 23 3.94 -9.05 -12.59
CA VAL A 23 5.41 -9.06 -12.56
C VAL A 23 5.94 -7.65 -12.81
N TYR A 24 5.39 -6.96 -13.79
CA TYR A 24 5.75 -5.56 -14.07
C TYR A 24 5.33 -4.64 -12.94
N ALA A 25 4.11 -4.80 -12.40
CA ALA A 25 3.62 -4.03 -11.27
C ALA A 25 4.43 -4.30 -9.98
N LEU A 26 4.85 -5.54 -9.74
CA LEU A 26 5.72 -5.89 -8.61
C LEU A 26 7.12 -5.30 -8.77
N ILE A 27 7.72 -5.35 -9.96
CA ILE A 27 9.02 -4.72 -10.22
C ILE A 27 8.91 -3.21 -10.03
N GLN A 28 7.88 -2.58 -10.61
CA GLN A 28 7.61 -1.15 -10.43
C GLN A 28 7.44 -0.82 -8.94
N ALA A 29 6.60 -1.56 -8.22
CA ALA A 29 6.35 -1.37 -6.80
C ALA A 29 7.64 -1.50 -5.99
N PHE A 30 8.48 -2.50 -6.28
CA PHE A 30 9.75 -2.69 -5.59
C PHE A 30 10.69 -1.50 -5.81
N ILE A 31 10.87 -1.05 -7.06
CA ILE A 31 11.74 0.09 -7.40
C ILE A 31 11.23 1.36 -6.71
N VAL A 32 9.92 1.63 -6.81
CA VAL A 32 9.31 2.82 -6.20
C VAL A 32 9.44 2.79 -4.69
N VAL A 33 9.03 1.71 -4.03
CA VAL A 33 9.10 1.59 -2.57
C VAL A 33 10.53 1.75 -2.08
N PHE A 34 11.48 1.09 -2.71
CA PHE A 34 12.89 1.16 -2.31
C PHE A 34 13.44 2.58 -2.47
N THR A 35 13.25 3.18 -3.65
CA THR A 35 13.77 4.53 -3.96
C THR A 35 13.15 5.59 -3.06
N VAL A 36 11.82 5.58 -2.94
CA VAL A 36 11.09 6.57 -2.13
C VAL A 36 11.41 6.39 -0.65
N TRP A 37 11.50 5.15 -0.14
CA TRP A 37 11.83 4.89 1.25
C TRP A 37 13.21 5.46 1.62
N TYR A 38 14.24 5.17 0.82
CA TYR A 38 15.59 5.68 1.08
C TYR A 38 15.67 7.19 0.94
N PHE A 39 15.03 7.75 -0.07
CA PHE A 39 15.00 9.20 -0.28
C PHE A 39 14.28 9.91 0.87
N ALA A 40 13.09 9.45 1.26
CA ALA A 40 12.32 10.03 2.35
C ALA A 40 13.05 9.91 3.70
N PHE A 41 13.66 8.74 3.97
CA PHE A 41 14.47 8.55 5.17
C PHE A 41 15.67 9.49 5.19
N TRP A 42 16.43 9.58 4.09
CA TRP A 42 17.58 10.47 3.97
C TRP A 42 17.17 11.93 4.16
N LEU A 43 16.08 12.36 3.52
CA LEU A 43 15.57 13.72 3.61
C LEU A 43 15.15 14.07 5.06
N ALA A 44 14.38 13.19 5.70
CA ALA A 44 13.95 13.37 7.09
C ALA A 44 15.15 13.46 8.03
N ARG A 45 16.15 12.60 7.86
CA ARG A 45 17.40 12.66 8.64
C ARG A 45 18.20 13.94 8.36
N ARG A 46 18.19 14.42 7.12
CA ARG A 46 18.82 15.70 6.73
C ARG A 46 18.15 16.90 7.38
N MET A 47 16.83 16.81 7.60
CA MET A 47 16.04 17.80 8.33
C MET A 47 16.15 17.66 9.85
N ARG A 48 17.02 16.81 10.37
CA ARG A 48 17.24 16.53 11.80
C ARG A 48 16.04 15.91 12.50
N VAL A 49 15.17 15.23 11.77
CA VAL A 49 14.09 14.42 12.36
C VAL A 49 14.72 13.21 13.04
N ASP A 50 14.20 12.79 14.19
CA ASP A 50 14.66 11.62 14.89
C ASP A 50 14.45 10.34 14.06
N GLU A 51 15.25 9.32 14.32
CA GLU A 51 15.29 8.11 13.49
C GLU A 51 13.99 7.31 13.51
N GLU A 52 13.34 7.27 14.66
CA GLU A 52 12.04 6.62 14.83
C GLU A 52 10.98 7.24 13.93
N THR A 53 10.81 8.56 14.01
CA THR A 53 9.86 9.31 13.17
C THR A 53 10.25 9.23 11.69
N SER A 54 11.55 9.31 11.37
CA SER A 54 12.04 9.19 10.00
C SER A 54 11.73 7.81 9.40
N THR A 55 11.85 6.73 10.19
CA THR A 55 11.54 5.37 9.72
C THR A 55 10.05 5.20 9.49
N MET A 56 9.20 5.67 10.42
CA MET A 56 7.75 5.62 10.27
C MET A 56 7.28 6.45 9.07
N LEU A 57 7.81 7.67 8.91
CA LEU A 57 7.47 8.56 7.81
C LEU A 57 7.90 7.98 6.46
N ALA A 58 9.12 7.48 6.36
CA ALA A 58 9.63 6.86 5.13
C ALA A 58 8.78 5.65 4.71
N SER A 59 8.42 4.78 5.65
CA SER A 59 7.55 3.63 5.37
C SER A 59 6.14 4.06 4.98
N SER A 60 5.63 5.12 5.59
CA SER A 60 4.33 5.70 5.30
C SER A 60 4.25 6.19 3.86
N VAL A 61 5.15 7.07 3.46
CA VAL A 61 5.15 7.72 2.14
C VAL A 61 5.50 6.74 1.01
N SER A 62 6.28 5.68 1.30
CA SER A 62 6.72 4.75 0.26
C SER A 62 5.75 3.61 -0.06
N ILE A 63 4.83 3.26 0.84
CA ILE A 63 4.01 2.04 0.68
C ILE A 63 2.51 2.39 0.63
N CYS A 64 1.86 2.53 1.79
CA CYS A 64 0.41 2.68 1.87
C CYS A 64 -0.05 3.69 2.93
N GLY A 65 0.76 4.69 3.23
CA GLY A 65 0.40 5.77 4.12
C GLY A 65 0.16 5.29 5.56
N VAL A 66 -1.06 5.35 5.98
CA VAL A 66 -1.48 5.10 7.37
C VAL A 66 -1.19 3.67 7.83
N SER A 67 -1.49 2.66 7.00
CA SER A 67 -1.25 1.25 7.36
C SER A 67 0.25 0.96 7.57
N ALA A 68 1.11 1.54 6.72
CA ALA A 68 2.56 1.39 6.85
C ALA A 68 3.12 2.12 8.08
N ALA A 69 2.59 3.30 8.41
CA ALA A 69 2.96 4.01 9.62
C ALA A 69 2.62 3.18 10.88
N ILE A 70 1.41 2.64 10.95
CA ILE A 70 0.95 1.81 12.08
C ILE A 70 1.79 0.52 12.20
N ALA A 71 1.99 -0.18 11.08
CA ALA A 71 2.79 -1.41 11.06
C ALA A 71 4.23 -1.14 11.51
N THR A 72 4.85 -0.09 10.99
CA THR A 72 6.22 0.29 11.35
C THR A 72 6.31 0.70 12.82
N CYS A 73 5.38 1.54 13.30
CA CYS A 73 5.31 1.93 14.72
C CYS A 73 5.23 0.71 15.64
N GLY A 74 4.36 -0.26 15.33
CA GLY A 74 4.24 -1.50 16.09
C GLY A 74 5.53 -2.33 16.10
N VAL A 75 6.21 -2.41 14.96
CA VAL A 75 7.46 -3.17 14.81
C VAL A 75 8.62 -2.55 15.60
N ILE A 76 8.78 -1.22 15.54
CA ILE A 76 9.85 -0.51 16.25
C ILE A 76 9.49 -0.18 17.69
N ARG A 77 8.25 -0.45 18.13
CA ARG A 77 7.67 -0.01 19.41
C ARG A 77 7.75 1.51 19.59
N GLY A 78 7.35 2.22 18.54
CA GLY A 78 7.42 3.66 18.45
C GLY A 78 6.40 4.38 19.33
N ASP A 79 6.56 5.70 19.47
CA ASP A 79 5.65 6.55 20.22
C ASP A 79 4.35 6.80 19.43
N ASN A 80 3.21 6.49 20.05
CA ASN A 80 1.88 6.70 19.47
C ASN A 80 1.57 8.17 19.17
N LYS A 81 2.17 9.12 19.89
CA LYS A 81 2.00 10.55 19.59
C LYS A 81 2.66 10.93 18.27
N LYS A 82 3.85 10.40 18.01
CA LYS A 82 4.56 10.58 16.75
C LYS A 82 3.79 9.90 15.60
N LEU A 83 3.23 8.71 15.85
CA LEU A 83 2.38 8.00 14.89
C LEU A 83 1.17 8.85 14.49
N SER A 84 0.43 9.41 15.46
CA SER A 84 -0.74 10.25 15.20
C SER A 84 -0.39 11.47 14.35
N TYR A 85 0.76 12.10 14.62
CA TYR A 85 1.26 13.22 13.82
C TYR A 85 1.53 12.81 12.37
N ILE A 86 2.19 11.67 12.16
CA ILE A 86 2.49 11.16 10.81
C ILE A 86 1.20 10.82 10.06
N ILE A 87 0.24 10.16 10.71
CA ILE A 87 -1.06 9.84 10.11
C ILE A 87 -1.76 11.12 9.65
N SER A 88 -1.81 12.14 10.50
CA SER A 88 -2.43 13.43 10.15
C SER A 88 -1.74 14.08 8.97
N LEU A 89 -0.41 14.07 8.92
CA LEU A 89 0.37 14.63 7.82
C LEU A 89 0.06 13.92 6.48
N VAL A 90 0.03 12.58 6.50
CA VAL A 90 -0.28 11.77 5.32
C VAL A 90 -1.68 12.05 4.81
N LEU A 91 -2.69 12.13 5.69
CA LEU A 91 -4.06 12.41 5.28
C LEU A 91 -4.22 13.81 4.69
N VAL A 92 -3.56 14.81 5.28
CA VAL A 92 -3.54 16.19 4.73
C VAL A 92 -2.92 16.24 3.34
N CYS A 93 -1.90 15.42 3.06
CA CYS A 93 -1.29 15.34 1.72
C CYS A 93 -2.13 14.49 0.75
N ALA A 94 -2.76 13.42 1.22
CA ALA A 94 -3.52 12.49 0.37
C ALA A 94 -4.73 13.16 -0.29
N VAL A 95 -5.45 14.04 0.41
CA VAL A 95 -6.64 14.72 -0.11
C VAL A 95 -6.33 15.61 -1.33
N PRO A 96 -5.36 16.53 -1.29
CA PRO A 96 -4.98 17.28 -2.48
C PRO A 96 -4.47 16.39 -3.62
N MET A 97 -3.68 15.35 -3.32
CA MET A 97 -3.16 14.44 -4.33
C MET A 97 -4.27 13.68 -5.06
N MET A 98 -5.34 13.33 -4.37
CA MET A 98 -6.50 12.62 -4.94
C MET A 98 -7.14 13.39 -6.12
N TYR A 99 -7.12 14.71 -6.09
CA TYR A 99 -7.66 15.56 -7.16
C TYR A 99 -6.60 16.06 -8.14
N LEU A 100 -5.42 16.42 -7.60
CA LEU A 100 -4.34 17.01 -8.40
C LEU A 100 -3.75 16.00 -9.38
N MET A 101 -3.57 14.73 -8.95
CA MET A 101 -2.94 13.72 -9.80
C MET A 101 -3.78 13.33 -11.03
N PRO A 102 -5.10 13.06 -10.93
CA PRO A 102 -5.93 12.83 -12.11
C PRO A 102 -5.96 14.03 -13.05
N TRP A 103 -6.03 15.25 -12.50
CA TRP A 103 -6.00 16.47 -13.31
C TRP A 103 -4.68 16.60 -14.09
N LEU A 104 -3.54 16.40 -13.41
CA LEU A 104 -2.22 16.41 -14.07
C LEU A 104 -2.09 15.28 -15.11
N ALA A 105 -2.56 14.08 -14.80
CA ALA A 105 -2.53 12.97 -15.72
C ALA A 105 -3.36 13.24 -16.97
N GLY A 106 -4.57 13.79 -16.82
CA GLY A 106 -5.44 14.17 -17.92
C GLY A 106 -4.87 15.31 -18.79
N LEU A 107 -4.02 16.17 -18.21
CA LEU A 107 -3.38 17.25 -18.95
C LEU A 107 -2.09 16.81 -19.67
N LEU A 108 -1.25 16.02 -18.98
CA LEU A 108 0.10 15.69 -19.48
C LEU A 108 0.14 14.45 -20.36
N LEU A 109 -0.58 13.38 -20.00
CA LEU A 109 -0.45 12.11 -20.71
C LEU A 109 -0.97 12.15 -22.15
N PRO A 110 -2.09 12.83 -22.48
CA PRO A 110 -2.56 12.93 -23.88
C PRO A 110 -1.59 13.68 -24.80
N THR A 111 -0.67 14.48 -24.24
CA THR A 111 0.34 15.16 -25.06
C THR A 111 1.48 14.24 -25.49
N VAL A 112 1.67 13.12 -24.79
CA VAL A 112 2.75 12.15 -25.03
C VAL A 112 2.23 10.86 -25.64
N LEU A 113 1.02 10.46 -25.27
CA LEU A 113 0.40 9.19 -25.65
C LEU A 113 -0.85 9.45 -26.51
N SER A 114 -0.90 8.84 -27.70
CA SER A 114 -2.00 9.03 -28.64
C SER A 114 -3.19 8.08 -28.42
N ASN A 115 -2.98 6.95 -27.73
CA ASN A 115 -4.01 5.95 -27.48
C ASN A 115 -4.71 6.24 -26.14
N PRO A 116 -6.06 6.48 -26.13
CA PRO A 116 -6.79 6.79 -24.89
C PRO A 116 -6.74 5.68 -23.84
N GLU A 117 -6.72 4.41 -24.25
CA GLU A 117 -6.64 3.27 -23.35
C GLU A 117 -5.28 3.22 -22.63
N THR A 118 -4.19 3.40 -23.39
CA THR A 118 -2.85 3.48 -22.84
C THR A 118 -2.68 4.69 -21.90
N VAL A 119 -3.35 5.80 -22.20
CA VAL A 119 -3.37 6.98 -21.30
C VAL A 119 -3.98 6.62 -19.95
N GLN A 120 -5.10 5.91 -19.93
CA GLN A 120 -5.75 5.48 -18.70
C GLN A 120 -4.91 4.47 -17.92
N GLU A 121 -4.30 3.49 -18.60
CA GLU A 121 -3.41 2.52 -17.95
C GLU A 121 -2.20 3.18 -17.30
N VAL A 122 -1.51 4.05 -18.02
CA VAL A 122 -0.34 4.78 -17.51
C VAL A 122 -0.73 5.73 -16.39
N ALA A 123 -1.86 6.42 -16.51
CA ALA A 123 -2.39 7.28 -15.46
C ALA A 123 -2.72 6.47 -14.20
N GLY A 124 -3.38 5.33 -14.36
CA GLY A 124 -3.68 4.40 -13.26
C GLY A 124 -2.43 3.89 -12.57
N ALA A 125 -1.43 3.45 -13.34
CA ALA A 125 -0.16 3.00 -12.81
C ALA A 125 0.61 4.11 -12.06
N TRP A 126 0.57 5.33 -12.58
CA TRP A 126 1.17 6.49 -11.93
C TRP A 126 0.48 6.82 -10.60
N MET A 127 -0.85 6.94 -10.59
CA MET A 127 -1.61 7.21 -9.37
C MET A 127 -1.48 6.11 -8.34
N GLY A 128 -1.56 4.84 -8.75
CA GLY A 128 -1.38 3.68 -7.87
C GLY A 128 -0.02 3.63 -7.20
N GLY A 129 1.03 4.06 -7.92
CA GLY A 129 2.41 4.10 -7.40
C GLY A 129 2.74 5.31 -6.53
N THR A 130 1.97 6.41 -6.64
CA THR A 130 2.33 7.71 -6.06
C THR A 130 1.42 8.12 -4.91
N ILE A 131 0.12 7.86 -5.00
CA ILE A 131 -0.83 8.25 -3.95
C ILE A 131 -0.71 7.29 -2.78
N ASP A 132 -0.57 7.82 -1.57
CA ASP A 132 -0.23 7.03 -0.39
C ASP A 132 -1.39 6.14 0.09
N THR A 133 -2.64 6.63 0.10
CA THR A 133 -3.77 5.88 0.66
C THR A 133 -4.56 5.13 -0.40
N THR A 134 -4.95 3.88 -0.11
CA THR A 134 -5.71 3.04 -1.05
C THR A 134 -7.05 3.67 -1.44
N GLY A 135 -7.75 4.31 -0.50
CA GLY A 135 -9.02 4.99 -0.78
C GLY A 135 -8.86 6.13 -1.78
N ALA A 136 -7.83 6.97 -1.60
CA ALA A 136 -7.54 8.05 -2.55
C ALA A 136 -7.11 7.53 -3.92
N VAL A 137 -6.38 6.41 -3.99
CA VAL A 137 -6.00 5.75 -5.25
C VAL A 137 -7.24 5.32 -6.04
N VAL A 138 -8.18 4.63 -5.40
CA VAL A 138 -9.42 4.18 -6.03
C VAL A 138 -10.23 5.38 -6.53
N ALA A 139 -10.42 6.39 -5.68
CA ALA A 139 -11.17 7.60 -6.04
C ALA A 139 -10.50 8.36 -7.21
N SER A 140 -9.18 8.49 -7.20
CA SER A 140 -8.42 9.14 -8.28
C SER A 140 -8.52 8.39 -9.60
N GLY A 141 -8.42 7.05 -9.56
CA GLY A 141 -8.55 6.19 -10.74
C GLY A 141 -9.94 6.30 -11.35
N ALA A 142 -10.98 6.27 -10.53
CA ALA A 142 -12.37 6.38 -10.96
C ALA A 142 -12.67 7.72 -11.68
N LEU A 143 -11.96 8.81 -11.35
CA LEU A 143 -12.11 10.10 -12.03
C LEU A 143 -11.64 10.07 -13.49
N LEU A 144 -10.73 9.17 -13.86
CA LEU A 144 -10.19 9.05 -15.22
C LEU A 144 -10.84 7.91 -16.03
N GLY A 145 -11.47 6.96 -15.37
CA GLY A 145 -12.17 5.85 -16.01
C GLY A 145 -11.89 4.50 -15.38
N GLU A 146 -12.63 3.48 -15.81
CA GLU A 146 -12.59 2.14 -15.24
C GLU A 146 -11.22 1.46 -15.40
N THR A 147 -10.59 1.61 -16.56
CA THR A 147 -9.24 1.06 -16.82
C THR A 147 -8.20 1.68 -15.92
N ALA A 148 -8.26 2.99 -15.69
CA ALA A 148 -7.35 3.69 -14.79
C ALA A 148 -7.55 3.25 -13.32
N GLU A 149 -8.80 3.09 -12.89
CA GLU A 149 -9.14 2.59 -11.55
C GLU A 149 -8.57 1.18 -11.32
N GLN A 150 -8.83 0.26 -12.24
CA GLN A 150 -8.35 -1.14 -12.13
C GLN A 150 -6.83 -1.21 -12.08
N THR A 151 -6.15 -0.50 -12.98
CA THR A 151 -4.68 -0.47 -13.00
C THR A 151 -4.10 0.15 -11.72
N ALA A 152 -4.69 1.23 -11.23
CA ALA A 152 -4.28 1.87 -10.00
C ALA A 152 -4.41 0.94 -8.78
N ILE A 153 -5.50 0.18 -8.70
CA ILE A 153 -5.74 -0.82 -7.65
C ILE A 153 -4.69 -1.94 -7.72
N ILE A 154 -4.38 -2.46 -8.92
CA ILE A 154 -3.38 -3.53 -9.09
C ILE A 154 -2.01 -3.07 -8.62
N VAL A 155 -1.56 -1.89 -9.04
CA VAL A 155 -0.26 -1.34 -8.64
C VAL A 155 -0.21 -1.10 -7.13
N LYS A 156 -1.26 -0.51 -6.56
CA LYS A 156 -1.33 -0.25 -5.12
C LYS A 156 -1.34 -1.54 -4.29
N SER A 157 -2.05 -2.54 -4.75
CA SER A 157 -2.10 -3.85 -4.08
C SER A 157 -0.73 -4.53 -4.11
N SER A 158 0.00 -4.40 -5.22
CA SER A 158 1.39 -4.90 -5.32
C SER A 158 2.32 -4.22 -4.31
N GLN A 159 2.17 -2.90 -4.09
CA GLN A 159 2.89 -2.20 -3.02
C GLN A 159 2.51 -2.70 -1.63
N ASN A 160 1.22 -2.96 -1.39
CA ASN A 160 0.74 -3.45 -0.09
C ASN A 160 1.32 -4.84 0.27
N VAL A 161 1.57 -5.71 -0.71
CA VAL A 161 2.28 -6.98 -0.50
C VAL A 161 3.71 -6.74 0.02
N LEU A 162 4.39 -5.71 -0.49
CA LEU A 162 5.75 -5.37 -0.04
C LEU A 162 5.80 -4.84 1.40
N LEU A 163 4.67 -4.36 1.94
CA LEU A 163 4.61 -3.89 3.34
C LEU A 163 5.07 -4.95 4.33
N GLY A 164 4.66 -6.21 4.13
CA GLY A 164 5.07 -7.31 4.99
C GLY A 164 6.59 -7.52 4.99
N ILE A 165 7.19 -7.48 3.80
CA ILE A 165 8.64 -7.64 3.62
C ILE A 165 9.37 -6.45 4.26
N ALA A 166 8.92 -5.22 3.99
CA ALA A 166 9.51 -4.00 4.55
C ALA A 166 9.44 -4.00 6.09
N ALA A 167 8.27 -4.30 6.67
CA ALA A 167 8.09 -4.40 8.11
C ALA A 167 9.00 -5.46 8.74
N PHE A 168 9.19 -6.59 8.07
CA PHE A 168 10.11 -7.65 8.51
C PHE A 168 11.57 -7.16 8.51
N VAL A 169 12.03 -6.53 7.42
CA VAL A 169 13.40 -5.97 7.32
C VAL A 169 13.63 -4.90 8.39
N ILE A 170 12.68 -3.99 8.59
CA ILE A 170 12.75 -2.96 9.64
C ILE A 170 12.79 -3.61 11.03
N SER A 171 12.00 -4.67 11.26
CA SER A 171 12.01 -5.42 12.53
C SER A 171 13.39 -6.00 12.83
N LEU A 172 14.02 -6.61 11.83
CA LEU A 172 15.37 -7.16 11.96
C LEU A 172 16.37 -6.04 12.29
N TYR A 173 16.37 -4.97 11.50
CA TYR A 173 17.27 -3.83 11.71
C TYR A 173 17.17 -3.27 13.14
N TRP A 174 15.95 -2.98 13.62
CA TRP A 174 15.73 -2.44 14.97
C TRP A 174 16.00 -3.47 16.08
N SER A 175 15.82 -4.75 15.81
CA SER A 175 16.21 -5.81 16.75
C SER A 175 17.72 -5.89 16.93
N TYR A 176 18.49 -5.74 15.87
CA TYR A 176 19.95 -5.70 15.95
C TYR A 176 20.48 -4.42 16.61
N LYS A 177 19.82 -3.29 16.38
CA LYS A 177 20.23 -2.00 16.93
C LYS A 177 19.89 -1.82 18.41
N GLY A 178 18.75 -2.34 18.86
CA GLY A 178 18.24 -2.18 20.22
C GLY A 178 18.83 -3.15 21.26
N GLN A 179 19.61 -4.12 20.83
CA GLN A 179 20.22 -5.10 21.74
C GLN A 179 21.71 -4.84 21.94
N ASN A 180 22.07 -4.45 23.19
CA ASN A 180 23.36 -4.81 23.73
C ASN A 180 23.61 -6.31 23.49
N LYS A 181 24.53 -6.64 22.64
CA LYS A 181 25.31 -7.85 22.24
C LYS A 181 24.96 -9.26 22.83
N ARG A 182 23.86 -9.50 23.53
CA ARG A 182 23.66 -10.75 24.27
C ARG A 182 22.44 -11.62 23.99
N GLN A 183 21.49 -11.20 23.18
CA GLN A 183 20.36 -12.10 22.85
C GLN A 183 20.10 -12.11 21.33
N ARG A 184 20.27 -13.29 20.72
CA ARG A 184 19.88 -13.53 19.32
C ARG A 184 18.35 -13.35 19.20
N PRO A 185 17.84 -12.69 18.14
CA PRO A 185 16.41 -12.57 17.94
C PRO A 185 15.80 -13.98 17.84
N SER A 186 14.94 -14.32 18.79
CA SER A 186 14.20 -15.58 18.77
C SER A 186 13.16 -15.53 17.64
N VAL A 187 12.95 -16.64 16.93
CA VAL A 187 11.91 -16.78 15.90
C VAL A 187 10.52 -16.38 16.44
N ARG A 188 10.28 -16.59 17.73
CA ARG A 188 9.05 -16.15 18.39
C ARG A 188 8.87 -14.61 18.39
N VAL A 189 9.93 -13.86 18.64
CA VAL A 189 9.90 -12.38 18.61
C VAL A 189 9.64 -11.87 17.18
N ILE A 190 10.22 -12.54 16.19
CA ILE A 190 9.98 -12.23 14.77
C ILE A 190 8.51 -12.47 14.42
N TRP A 191 7.93 -13.61 14.86
CA TRP A 191 6.53 -13.94 14.62
C TRP A 191 5.56 -13.01 15.36
N GLU A 192 5.87 -12.61 16.58
CA GLU A 192 5.06 -11.63 17.34
C GLU A 192 5.04 -10.24 16.69
N ARG A 193 6.13 -9.87 16.01
CA ARG A 193 6.27 -8.58 15.30
C ARG A 193 5.78 -8.63 13.85
N PHE A 194 5.57 -9.84 13.29
CA PHE A 194 5.12 -9.98 11.93
C PHE A 194 3.69 -9.42 11.78
N PRO A 195 3.43 -8.55 10.80
CA PRO A 195 2.11 -7.96 10.58
C PRO A 195 1.13 -9.04 10.13
N LYS A 196 0.31 -9.52 11.06
CA LYS A 196 -0.62 -10.67 10.85
C LYS A 196 -1.64 -10.43 9.74
N PHE A 197 -1.93 -9.17 9.40
CA PHE A 197 -2.84 -8.84 8.29
C PHE A 197 -2.29 -9.31 6.93
N VAL A 198 -0.96 -9.37 6.74
CA VAL A 198 -0.36 -9.89 5.50
C VAL A 198 -0.71 -11.36 5.31
N VAL A 199 -0.70 -12.14 6.39
CA VAL A 199 -1.14 -13.54 6.33
C VAL A 199 -2.62 -13.62 5.96
N GLY A 200 -3.45 -12.76 6.57
CA GLY A 200 -4.86 -12.65 6.23
C GLY A 200 -5.11 -12.29 4.77
N PHE A 201 -4.39 -11.30 4.25
CA PHE A 201 -4.47 -10.87 2.85
C PHE A 201 -4.12 -12.03 1.89
N VAL A 202 -2.97 -12.66 2.09
CA VAL A 202 -2.52 -13.79 1.26
C VAL A 202 -3.48 -14.97 1.37
N ALA A 203 -3.95 -15.31 2.57
CA ALA A 203 -4.90 -16.42 2.77
C ALA A 203 -6.23 -16.17 2.05
N VAL A 204 -6.79 -14.96 2.18
CA VAL A 204 -8.05 -14.60 1.51
C VAL A 204 -7.87 -14.58 -0.01
N SER A 205 -6.78 -14.00 -0.53
CA SER A 205 -6.47 -13.98 -1.96
C SER A 205 -6.31 -15.39 -2.54
N LEU A 206 -5.62 -16.29 -1.83
CA LEU A 206 -5.47 -17.69 -2.22
C LEU A 206 -6.80 -18.45 -2.18
N LEU A 207 -7.60 -18.26 -1.13
CA LEU A 207 -8.92 -18.91 -1.03
C LEU A 207 -9.83 -18.47 -2.18
N PHE A 208 -9.91 -17.17 -2.46
CA PHE A 208 -10.70 -16.67 -3.59
C PHE A 208 -10.16 -17.16 -4.93
N SER A 209 -8.85 -17.23 -5.10
CA SER A 209 -8.23 -17.77 -6.32
C SER A 209 -8.52 -19.25 -6.51
N LEU A 210 -8.49 -20.06 -5.44
CA LEU A 210 -8.71 -21.51 -5.52
C LEU A 210 -10.19 -21.88 -5.67
N PHE A 211 -11.09 -21.21 -4.92
CA PHE A 211 -12.50 -21.57 -4.88
C PHE A 211 -13.36 -20.83 -5.90
N PHE A 212 -12.93 -19.66 -6.35
CA PHE A 212 -13.72 -18.75 -7.20
C PHE A 212 -13.02 -18.36 -8.50
N ALA A 213 -12.07 -19.15 -8.99
CA ALA A 213 -11.41 -18.93 -10.28
C ALA A 213 -12.30 -19.21 -11.52
N GLY A 214 -13.47 -19.85 -11.35
CA GLY A 214 -14.40 -20.20 -12.43
C GLY A 214 -15.33 -19.04 -12.82
N SER A 215 -15.86 -19.11 -14.06
CA SER A 215 -16.81 -18.12 -14.63
C SER A 215 -18.12 -17.98 -13.84
N GLU A 216 -18.51 -18.98 -13.06
CA GLU A 216 -19.71 -18.95 -12.21
C GLU A 216 -19.55 -18.07 -10.95
N ALA A 217 -18.35 -17.61 -10.67
CA ALA A 217 -18.05 -16.80 -9.49
C ALA A 217 -18.26 -15.29 -9.67
N ALA A 218 -18.70 -14.82 -10.84
CA ALA A 218 -18.95 -13.40 -11.12
C ALA A 218 -19.83 -12.70 -10.04
N PRO A 219 -20.96 -13.28 -9.58
CA PRO A 219 -21.78 -12.63 -8.55
C PRO A 219 -21.08 -12.57 -7.19
N ALA A 220 -20.30 -13.60 -6.82
CA ALA A 220 -19.55 -13.60 -5.57
C ALA A 220 -18.43 -12.56 -5.56
N ARG A 221 -17.77 -12.35 -6.70
CA ARG A 221 -16.77 -11.30 -6.90
C ARG A 221 -17.37 -9.90 -6.77
N THR A 222 -18.52 -9.67 -7.42
CA THR A 222 -19.23 -8.39 -7.34
C THR A 222 -19.66 -8.10 -5.90
N SER A 223 -20.15 -9.08 -5.16
CA SER A 223 -20.51 -8.93 -3.75
C SER A 223 -19.30 -8.66 -2.86
N ALA A 224 -18.17 -9.34 -3.10
CA ALA A 224 -16.92 -9.10 -2.39
C ALA A 224 -16.36 -7.68 -2.69
N LYS A 225 -16.45 -7.22 -3.95
CA LYS A 225 -16.06 -5.87 -4.37
C LYS A 225 -16.95 -4.81 -3.71
N MET A 226 -18.27 -5.02 -3.68
CA MET A 226 -19.22 -4.13 -2.99
C MET A 226 -18.94 -4.06 -1.49
N PHE A 227 -18.68 -5.19 -0.85
CA PHE A 227 -18.38 -5.25 0.57
C PHE A 227 -17.05 -4.57 0.91
N SER A 228 -16.03 -4.79 0.10
CA SER A 228 -14.73 -4.12 0.21
C SER A 228 -14.86 -2.61 0.05
N ASN A 229 -15.64 -2.15 -0.95
CA ASN A 229 -15.89 -0.73 -1.16
C ASN A 229 -16.70 -0.13 0.00
N CYS A 230 -17.70 -0.82 0.52
CA CYS A 230 -18.46 -0.38 1.69
C CYS A 230 -17.55 -0.23 2.92
N LEU A 231 -16.62 -1.16 3.15
CA LEU A 231 -15.61 -1.05 4.21
C LEU A 231 -14.63 0.08 3.97
N LEU A 232 -14.27 0.38 2.72
CA LEU A 232 -13.45 1.54 2.35
C LEU A 232 -14.13 2.84 2.79
N TYR A 233 -15.39 3.04 2.41
CA TYR A 233 -16.13 4.27 2.74
C TYR A 233 -16.44 4.42 4.23
N THR A 234 -16.73 3.32 4.94
CA THR A 234 -17.04 3.38 6.39
C THR A 234 -15.81 3.55 7.27
N SER A 235 -14.64 3.06 6.82
CA SER A 235 -13.37 3.15 7.56
C SER A 235 -12.70 4.51 7.43
N ASP A 236 -12.90 5.22 6.32
CA ASP A 236 -12.34 6.56 6.11
C ASP A 236 -13.22 7.65 6.77
N ALA A 237 -14.45 7.31 7.17
CA ALA A 237 -15.38 8.21 7.86
C ALA A 237 -15.33 8.12 9.41
N ALA A 238 -14.54 7.23 9.98
CA ALA A 238 -14.35 7.02 11.42
C ALA A 238 -12.96 7.40 11.88
#